data_8501d7eb8c589ed7aff6133a9e75b37e
#
_entry.id   8501d7eb8c589ed7aff6133a9e75b37e
#
_cell.length_a   1.000
_cell.length_b   1.000
_cell.length_c   1.000
_cell.angle_alpha   90.00
_cell.angle_beta   90.00
_cell.angle_gamma   90.00
#
_symmetry.space_group_name_H-M   'P 1'
#
loop_
_entity.id
_entity.type
_entity.pdbx_description
1 polymer ?
#
loop_
_entity_poly.entity_id
_entity_poly.type
_entity_poly.pdbx_seq_one_letter_code
_entity_poly.pdbx_strand_id
1 'polypeptide(L)'
;YDGRFVAYRSAASNIVTNDANGLPDVFVYDRFTDANTLLSQNWSGDSSGNNRSAAPAFSGDGRTLVFPSSATDLISDDFNQGSDLFSFAFLYVTITRNAGEPPVISWPATSGQNYQVQFKNKVDDLNWQPVNGTVVITNHQASIQDLSPDAEHRIYRVVAF
;
A
#
# COMPACT_ATOMS: atom_id res chain seq x y z
N TYR A 1 -12.75 8.27 6.04
CA TYR A 1 -11.92 8.63 4.88
C TYR A 1 -11.26 9.96 5.13
N ASP A 2 -9.94 10.02 4.99
CA ASP A 2 -9.16 11.24 5.11
C ASP A 2 -8.98 11.96 3.75
N GLY A 3 -9.46 11.36 2.64
CA GLY A 3 -9.33 11.91 1.29
C GLY A 3 -7.90 11.95 0.77
N ARG A 4 -7.00 11.15 1.33
CA ARG A 4 -5.59 11.09 0.90
C ARG A 4 -5.45 10.55 -0.52
N PHE A 5 -6.12 9.46 -0.83
CA PHE A 5 -5.98 8.78 -2.10
C PHE A 5 -7.14 9.08 -3.04
N VAL A 6 -6.82 9.36 -4.29
CA VAL A 6 -7.78 9.49 -5.40
C VAL A 6 -7.46 8.42 -6.43
N ALA A 7 -8.36 7.47 -6.62
CA ALA A 7 -8.23 6.46 -7.67
C ALA A 7 -8.99 6.91 -8.92
N TYR A 8 -8.40 6.71 -10.08
CA TYR A 8 -9.00 7.10 -11.34
C TYR A 8 -8.50 6.23 -12.49
N ARG A 9 -9.21 6.29 -13.60
CA ARG A 9 -8.86 5.65 -14.87
C ARG A 9 -8.48 6.71 -15.88
N SER A 10 -7.42 6.46 -16.64
CA SER A 10 -6.99 7.34 -17.72
C SER A 10 -6.35 6.56 -18.86
N ALA A 11 -6.43 7.08 -20.08
CA ALA A 11 -5.71 6.60 -21.26
C ALA A 11 -4.52 7.51 -21.62
N ALA A 12 -4.14 8.41 -20.73
CA ALA A 12 -3.04 9.35 -20.96
C ALA A 12 -1.72 8.69 -20.58
N SER A 13 -0.83 8.51 -21.53
CA SER A 13 0.47 7.84 -21.38
C SER A 13 1.58 8.69 -20.72
N ASN A 14 1.24 9.88 -20.24
CA ASN A 14 2.21 10.81 -19.63
C ASN A 14 1.97 11.07 -18.13
N ILE A 15 1.15 10.27 -17.47
CA ILE A 15 0.89 10.37 -16.02
C ILE A 15 2.07 9.83 -15.24
N VAL A 16 2.60 8.68 -15.68
CA VAL A 16 3.79 8.03 -15.14
C VAL A 16 4.68 7.55 -16.29
N THR A 17 5.96 7.34 -16.03
CA THR A 17 6.94 7.01 -17.08
C THR A 17 6.83 5.58 -17.60
N ASN A 18 6.24 4.67 -16.83
CA ASN A 18 6.09 3.26 -17.17
C ASN A 18 4.70 2.92 -17.78
N ASP A 19 3.89 3.91 -18.13
CA ASP A 19 2.67 3.70 -18.90
C ASP A 19 2.99 3.76 -20.41
N ALA A 20 3.08 2.61 -21.04
CA ALA A 20 3.57 2.46 -22.43
C ALA A 20 2.53 1.84 -23.38
N ASN A 21 1.36 1.37 -22.91
CA ASN A 21 0.42 0.62 -23.75
C ASN A 21 -0.54 1.52 -24.56
N GLY A 22 -0.70 2.80 -24.19
CA GLY A 22 -1.64 3.73 -24.83
C GLY A 22 -3.12 3.35 -24.62
N LEU A 23 -3.42 2.49 -23.66
CA LEU A 23 -4.75 2.02 -23.30
C LEU A 23 -5.19 2.63 -21.97
N PRO A 24 -6.48 2.53 -21.63
CA PRO A 24 -6.93 2.97 -20.31
C PRO A 24 -6.40 2.12 -19.19
N ASP A 25 -5.73 2.76 -18.25
CA ASP A 25 -5.12 2.18 -17.06
C ASP A 25 -5.68 2.75 -15.77
N VAL A 26 -5.41 2.09 -14.64
CA VAL A 26 -5.83 2.49 -13.31
C VAL A 26 -4.67 3.11 -12.55
N PHE A 27 -4.91 4.29 -12.01
CA PHE A 27 -3.95 5.07 -11.25
C PHE A 27 -4.50 5.40 -9.86
N VAL A 28 -3.58 5.61 -8.92
CA VAL A 28 -3.83 6.25 -7.63
C VAL A 28 -2.96 7.49 -7.51
N TYR A 29 -3.59 8.61 -7.20
CA TYR A 29 -2.91 9.84 -6.80
C TYR A 29 -2.91 9.94 -5.27
N ASP A 30 -1.74 10.04 -4.67
CA ASP A 30 -1.55 10.31 -3.25
C ASP A 30 -1.38 11.82 -3.04
N ARG A 31 -2.40 12.47 -2.48
CA ARG A 31 -2.41 13.91 -2.22
C ARG A 31 -1.37 14.35 -1.20
N PHE A 32 -0.87 13.45 -0.38
CA PHE A 32 0.14 13.76 0.64
C PHE A 32 1.55 13.83 0.04
N THR A 33 1.86 12.95 -0.90
CA THR A 33 3.17 12.90 -1.56
C THR A 33 3.19 13.61 -2.91
N ASP A 34 2.03 14.08 -3.41
CA ASP A 34 1.82 14.68 -4.73
C ASP A 34 2.30 13.76 -5.87
N ALA A 35 2.04 12.46 -5.74
CA ALA A 35 2.54 11.45 -6.66
C ALA A 35 1.42 10.57 -7.22
N ASN A 36 1.58 10.18 -8.49
CA ASN A 36 0.75 9.18 -9.15
C ASN A 36 1.47 7.82 -9.16
N THR A 37 0.69 6.77 -8.96
CA THR A 37 1.14 5.37 -9.07
C THR A 37 0.23 4.64 -10.05
N LEU A 38 0.81 3.93 -11.01
CA LEU A 38 0.12 3.00 -11.88
C LEU A 38 -0.17 1.71 -11.11
N LEU A 39 -1.44 1.34 -10.97
CA LEU A 39 -1.84 0.10 -10.28
C LEU A 39 -2.03 -1.07 -11.26
N SER A 40 -2.47 -0.80 -12.49
CA SER A 40 -2.63 -1.81 -13.54
C SER A 40 -1.30 -2.09 -14.28
N GLN A 41 -0.21 -2.20 -13.54
CA GLN A 41 1.10 -2.56 -14.09
C GLN A 41 1.22 -4.08 -14.27
N ASN A 42 2.10 -4.50 -15.17
CA ASN A 42 2.42 -5.91 -15.35
C ASN A 42 3.05 -6.51 -14.08
N TRP A 43 3.09 -7.82 -13.97
CA TRP A 43 3.58 -8.53 -12.77
C TRP A 43 5.06 -8.23 -12.45
N SER A 44 5.87 -7.85 -13.42
CA SER A 44 7.26 -7.40 -13.19
C SER A 44 7.37 -5.96 -12.70
N GLY A 45 6.30 -5.17 -12.81
CA GLY A 45 6.25 -3.80 -12.31
C GLY A 45 7.01 -2.77 -13.15
N ASP A 46 7.44 -3.12 -14.35
CA ASP A 46 8.25 -2.27 -15.22
C ASP A 46 7.46 -1.55 -16.32
N SER A 47 6.21 -1.97 -16.58
CA SER A 47 5.33 -1.38 -17.59
C SER A 47 3.85 -1.47 -17.17
N SER A 48 2.99 -0.72 -17.89
CA SER A 48 1.54 -0.97 -17.85
C SER A 48 1.21 -2.37 -18.35
N GLY A 49 0.07 -2.91 -17.90
CA GLY A 49 -0.46 -4.19 -18.36
C GLY A 49 -0.72 -4.21 -19.86
N ASN A 50 -0.75 -5.38 -20.45
CA ASN A 50 -0.87 -5.58 -21.91
C ASN A 50 -2.27 -5.26 -22.47
N ASN A 51 -3.25 -4.91 -21.62
CA ASN A 51 -4.61 -4.57 -22.04
C ASN A 51 -5.25 -3.57 -21.09
N ARG A 52 -6.45 -3.06 -21.48
CA ARG A 52 -7.19 -2.03 -20.76
C ARG A 52 -7.70 -2.48 -19.40
N SER A 53 -7.73 -1.54 -18.48
CA SER A 53 -8.38 -1.67 -17.18
C SER A 53 -9.63 -0.78 -17.09
N ALA A 54 -10.60 -1.15 -16.24
CA ALA A 54 -11.83 -0.40 -16.04
C ALA A 54 -11.76 0.47 -14.77
N ALA A 55 -12.85 1.22 -14.52
CA ALA A 55 -12.91 2.17 -13.42
C ALA A 55 -12.71 1.49 -12.06
N PRO A 56 -11.80 2.00 -11.20
CA PRO A 56 -11.58 1.48 -9.87
C PRO A 56 -12.67 1.90 -8.88
N ALA A 57 -12.83 1.10 -7.82
CA ALA A 57 -13.69 1.42 -6.69
C ALA A 57 -12.98 1.12 -5.37
N PHE A 58 -13.09 2.03 -4.41
CA PHE A 58 -12.63 1.79 -3.05
C PHE A 58 -13.64 0.95 -2.26
N SER A 59 -13.11 0.10 -1.37
CA SER A 59 -13.90 -0.50 -0.29
C SER A 59 -14.48 0.58 0.63
N GLY A 60 -15.55 0.23 1.37
CA GLY A 60 -16.22 1.13 2.30
C GLY A 60 -15.33 1.72 3.40
N ASP A 61 -14.22 1.08 3.74
CA ASP A 61 -13.22 1.55 4.70
C ASP A 61 -12.02 2.26 4.04
N GLY A 62 -11.98 2.38 2.70
CA GLY A 62 -10.92 3.04 1.95
C GLY A 62 -9.57 2.33 1.94
N ARG A 63 -9.51 1.10 2.41
CA ARG A 63 -8.26 0.36 2.59
C ARG A 63 -7.93 -0.58 1.45
N THR A 64 -8.93 -0.89 0.64
CA THR A 64 -8.78 -1.74 -0.54
C THR A 64 -9.35 -1.03 -1.74
N LEU A 65 -8.67 -1.13 -2.86
CA LEU A 65 -9.16 -0.69 -4.16
C LEU A 65 -9.35 -1.94 -5.02
N VAL A 66 -10.46 -2.00 -5.73
CA VAL A 66 -10.73 -3.06 -6.70
C VAL A 66 -10.93 -2.46 -8.08
N PHE A 67 -10.48 -3.17 -9.11
CA PHE A 67 -10.70 -2.78 -10.50
C PHE A 67 -10.73 -3.99 -11.44
N PRO A 68 -11.59 -4.00 -12.45
CA PRO A 68 -11.55 -4.99 -13.51
C PRO A 68 -10.44 -4.67 -14.51
N SER A 69 -9.76 -5.70 -15.02
CA SER A 69 -8.81 -5.56 -16.12
C SER A 69 -8.93 -6.74 -17.09
N SER A 70 -8.70 -6.46 -18.38
CA SER A 70 -8.55 -7.46 -19.42
C SER A 70 -7.09 -7.76 -19.75
N ALA A 71 -6.15 -7.19 -19.00
CA ALA A 71 -4.74 -7.50 -19.12
C ALA A 71 -4.45 -8.88 -18.52
N THR A 72 -3.67 -9.68 -19.22
CA THR A 72 -3.33 -11.06 -18.84
C THR A 72 -1.96 -11.19 -18.19
N ASP A 73 -1.34 -10.05 -17.88
CA ASP A 73 0.02 -9.97 -17.35
C ASP A 73 0.13 -9.14 -16.05
N LEU A 74 -1.00 -8.81 -15.39
CA LEU A 74 -0.96 -8.12 -14.09
C LEU A 74 -0.50 -9.04 -12.96
N ILE A 75 -0.72 -10.34 -13.10
CA ILE A 75 -0.20 -11.38 -12.21
C ILE A 75 0.49 -12.47 -13.05
N SER A 76 1.37 -13.22 -12.43
CA SER A 76 1.91 -14.42 -13.07
C SER A 76 0.79 -15.47 -13.22
N ASP A 77 0.87 -16.28 -14.26
CA ASP A 77 0.00 -17.44 -14.47
C ASP A 77 -1.49 -17.13 -14.67
N ASP A 78 -1.81 -15.96 -15.24
CA ASP A 78 -3.15 -15.70 -15.76
C ASP A 78 -3.32 -16.36 -17.13
N PHE A 79 -3.92 -17.55 -17.14
CA PHE A 79 -4.10 -18.36 -18.35
C PHE A 79 -5.50 -18.27 -18.95
N ASN A 80 -6.46 -17.62 -18.30
CA ASN A 80 -7.85 -17.63 -18.75
C ASN A 80 -8.12 -16.66 -19.90
N GLN A 81 -7.23 -15.68 -20.14
CA GLN A 81 -7.33 -14.61 -21.15
C GLN A 81 -8.66 -13.82 -21.07
N GLY A 82 -9.31 -13.88 -19.93
CA GLY A 82 -10.56 -13.19 -19.63
C GLY A 82 -10.34 -11.82 -19.00
N SER A 83 -11.43 -11.22 -18.59
CA SER A 83 -11.37 -10.05 -17.70
C SER A 83 -11.49 -10.51 -16.26
N ASP A 84 -10.55 -10.10 -15.45
CA ASP A 84 -10.46 -10.44 -14.03
C ASP A 84 -10.67 -9.23 -13.13
N LEU A 85 -10.99 -9.50 -11.87
CA LEU A 85 -11.12 -8.49 -10.84
C LEU A 85 -9.87 -8.50 -9.97
N PHE A 86 -9.13 -7.40 -10.00
CA PHE A 86 -7.92 -7.21 -9.20
C PHE A 86 -8.20 -6.39 -7.96
N SER A 87 -7.48 -6.67 -6.88
CA SER A 87 -7.54 -5.90 -5.65
C SER A 87 -6.15 -5.38 -5.26
N PHE A 88 -6.12 -4.14 -4.82
CA PHE A 88 -4.93 -3.51 -4.27
C PHE A 88 -5.22 -3.08 -2.82
N ALA A 89 -4.45 -3.60 -1.87
CA ALA A 89 -4.58 -3.22 -0.47
C ALA A 89 -3.56 -2.13 -0.13
N PHE A 90 -4.06 -1.02 0.42
CA PHE A 90 -3.19 0.04 0.92
C PHE A 90 -2.59 -0.36 2.25
N LEU A 91 -1.27 -0.16 2.39
CA LEU A 91 -0.62 -0.31 3.67
C LEU A 91 -1.09 0.82 4.60
N TYR A 92 -1.84 0.48 5.62
CA TYR A 92 -2.23 1.40 6.68
C TYR A 92 -1.67 0.92 8.01
N VAL A 93 -1.28 1.87 8.85
CA VAL A 93 -0.77 1.58 10.19
C VAL A 93 -1.83 2.00 11.21
N THR A 94 -2.15 1.09 12.11
CA THR A 94 -3.02 1.36 13.26
C THR A 94 -2.17 1.36 14.52
N ILE A 95 -2.36 2.36 15.37
CA ILE A 95 -1.72 2.43 16.68
C ILE A 95 -2.81 2.29 17.73
N THR A 96 -2.72 1.25 18.55
CA THR A 96 -3.62 1.02 19.67
C THR A 96 -2.86 1.18 20.96
N ARG A 97 -3.39 1.96 21.89
CA ARG A 97 -2.81 2.15 23.23
C ARG A 97 -3.90 1.94 24.27
N ASN A 98 -3.69 0.97 25.14
CA ASN A 98 -4.49 0.80 26.35
C ASN A 98 -3.81 1.53 27.52
N ALA A 99 -4.61 1.96 28.50
CA ALA A 99 -4.07 2.66 29.67
C ALA A 99 -3.08 1.75 30.44
N GLY A 100 -1.85 2.24 30.60
CA GLY A 100 -0.78 1.53 31.30
C GLY A 100 -0.04 0.47 30.46
N GLU A 101 -0.39 0.31 29.18
CA GLU A 101 0.29 -0.64 28.29
C GLU A 101 1.11 0.09 27.21
N PRO A 102 2.20 -0.53 26.74
CA PRO A 102 2.94 -0.04 25.59
C PRO A 102 2.07 -0.02 24.33
N PRO A 103 2.29 0.95 23.41
CA PRO A 103 1.53 1.01 22.17
C PRO A 103 1.79 -0.22 21.28
N VAL A 104 0.74 -0.71 20.67
CA VAL A 104 0.79 -1.76 19.65
C VAL A 104 0.61 -1.11 18.28
N ILE A 105 1.59 -1.28 17.40
CA ILE A 105 1.57 -0.85 16.02
C ILE A 105 1.18 -2.06 15.18
N SER A 106 0.13 -1.96 14.37
CA SER A 106 -0.36 -3.05 13.53
C SER A 106 -0.65 -2.61 12.10
N TRP A 107 -0.48 -3.53 11.14
CA TRP A 107 -0.67 -3.30 9.72
C TRP A 107 -1.03 -4.59 8.98
N PRO A 108 -1.67 -4.52 7.79
CA PRO A 108 -1.88 -5.69 6.94
C PRO A 108 -0.54 -6.26 6.47
N ALA A 109 -0.38 -7.57 6.57
CA ALA A 109 0.84 -8.26 6.17
C ALA A 109 0.61 -9.14 4.94
N THR A 110 1.54 -9.07 3.99
CA THR A 110 1.60 -9.95 2.82
C THR A 110 2.52 -11.12 3.11
N SER A 111 2.13 -12.31 2.70
CA SER A 111 2.95 -13.52 2.87
C SER A 111 4.29 -13.38 2.14
N GLY A 112 5.38 -13.76 2.82
CA GLY A 112 6.74 -13.68 2.28
C GLY A 112 7.40 -12.30 2.34
N GLN A 113 6.67 -11.26 2.76
CA GLN A 113 7.20 -9.91 2.90
C GLN A 113 7.81 -9.70 4.28
N ASN A 114 8.99 -9.08 4.33
CA ASN A 114 9.61 -8.65 5.57
C ASN A 114 9.21 -7.21 5.92
N TYR A 115 9.12 -6.92 7.21
CA TYR A 115 8.72 -5.60 7.70
C TYR A 115 9.64 -5.10 8.81
N GLN A 116 9.90 -3.80 8.81
CA GLN A 116 10.55 -3.10 9.90
C GLN A 116 9.68 -1.92 10.33
N VAL A 117 9.40 -1.80 11.63
CA VAL A 117 8.77 -0.62 12.19
C VAL A 117 9.84 0.32 12.70
N GLN A 118 9.71 1.58 12.35
CA GLN A 118 10.61 2.65 12.74
C GLN A 118 9.81 3.77 13.40
N PHE A 119 10.48 4.52 14.27
CA PHE A 119 9.90 5.66 14.96
C PHE A 119 10.78 6.90 14.93
N LYS A 120 10.13 8.05 15.18
CA LYS A 120 10.74 9.34 15.52
C LYS A 120 10.03 9.92 16.73
N ASN A 121 10.75 10.69 17.53
CA ASN A 121 10.15 11.40 18.66
C ASN A 121 9.55 12.75 18.25
N LYS A 122 10.06 13.37 17.18
CA LYS A 122 9.59 14.65 16.63
C LYS A 122 9.48 14.58 15.12
N VAL A 123 8.65 15.45 14.54
CA VAL A 123 8.42 15.51 13.08
C VAL A 123 9.71 15.91 12.35
N ASP A 124 10.49 16.79 12.93
CA ASP A 124 11.73 17.37 12.39
C ASP A 124 12.99 16.52 12.66
N ASP A 125 12.87 15.40 13.40
CA ASP A 125 13.99 14.46 13.54
C ASP A 125 14.44 13.95 12.16
N LEU A 126 15.74 14.04 11.88
CA LEU A 126 16.29 13.62 10.59
C LEU A 126 16.32 12.10 10.42
N ASN A 127 16.49 11.37 11.52
CA ASN A 127 16.71 9.92 11.47
C ASN A 127 15.54 9.13 12.05
N TRP A 128 15.15 8.09 11.33
CA TRP A 128 14.24 7.07 11.81
C TRP A 128 15.01 6.01 12.60
N GLN A 129 14.50 5.63 13.75
CA GLN A 129 15.08 4.59 14.61
C GLN A 129 14.20 3.33 14.56
N PRO A 130 14.77 2.12 14.57
CA PRO A 130 13.99 0.90 14.60
C PRO A 130 13.25 0.76 15.95
N VAL A 131 12.03 0.29 15.92
CA VAL A 131 11.33 -0.21 17.12
C VAL A 131 11.96 -1.55 17.51
N ASN A 132 12.43 -1.65 18.74
CA ASN A 132 12.97 -2.89 19.29
C ASN A 132 11.81 -3.82 19.69
N GLY A 133 11.75 -4.99 19.06
CA GLY A 133 10.71 -5.98 19.30
C GLY A 133 10.63 -7.00 18.19
N THR A 134 9.77 -7.99 18.38
CA THR A 134 9.50 -9.00 17.36
C THR A 134 8.20 -8.69 16.65
N VAL A 135 8.25 -8.67 15.33
CA VAL A 135 7.02 -8.61 14.51
C VAL A 135 6.31 -9.94 14.59
N VAL A 136 5.06 -9.92 15.02
CA VAL A 136 4.17 -11.09 15.06
C VAL A 136 3.20 -10.98 13.90
N ILE A 137 3.08 -12.04 13.10
CA ILE A 137 2.14 -12.10 11.97
C ILE A 137 1.11 -13.19 12.24
N THR A 138 -0.16 -12.81 12.25
CA THR A 138 -1.30 -13.73 12.44
C THR A 138 -2.44 -13.30 11.53
N ASN A 139 -3.01 -14.24 10.77
CA ASN A 139 -4.16 -14.00 9.89
C ASN A 139 -3.98 -12.78 8.96
N HIS A 140 -2.84 -12.68 8.28
CA HIS A 140 -2.49 -11.57 7.38
C HIS A 140 -2.43 -10.19 8.07
N GLN A 141 -2.30 -10.17 9.38
CA GLN A 141 -2.06 -8.97 10.17
C GLN A 141 -0.72 -9.08 10.90
N ALA A 142 0.14 -8.10 10.71
CA ALA A 142 1.38 -7.96 11.46
C ALA A 142 1.19 -6.96 12.60
N SER A 143 1.89 -7.18 13.68
CA SER A 143 1.95 -6.24 14.81
C SER A 143 3.30 -6.30 15.50
N ILE A 144 3.65 -5.19 16.16
CA ILE A 144 4.77 -5.07 17.08
C ILE A 144 4.36 -4.20 18.27
N GLN A 145 4.82 -4.55 19.44
CA GLN A 145 4.67 -3.72 20.63
C GLN A 145 5.93 -2.88 20.85
N ASP A 146 5.78 -1.57 21.03
CA ASP A 146 6.89 -0.69 21.37
C ASP A 146 7.08 -0.68 22.89
N LEU A 147 8.02 -1.47 23.38
CA LEU A 147 8.31 -1.64 24.80
C LEU A 147 9.17 -0.52 25.40
N SER A 148 9.51 0.51 24.63
CA SER A 148 10.34 1.61 25.10
C SER A 148 9.58 2.46 26.12
N PRO A 149 10.18 2.78 27.29
CA PRO A 149 9.49 3.50 28.36
C PRO A 149 9.08 4.93 28.00
N ASP A 150 9.73 5.55 27.01
CA ASP A 150 9.56 6.95 26.63
C ASP A 150 8.62 7.15 25.43
N ALA A 151 7.76 6.17 25.11
CA ALA A 151 6.91 6.17 23.93
C ALA A 151 5.67 7.08 24.02
N GLU A 152 5.67 8.15 24.82
CA GLU A 152 4.48 9.02 24.98
C GLU A 152 4.09 9.76 23.70
N HIS A 153 5.09 10.20 22.92
CA HIS A 153 4.87 10.96 21.68
C HIS A 153 5.81 10.46 20.59
N ARG A 154 5.40 9.44 19.84
CA ARG A 154 6.16 8.87 18.74
C ARG A 154 5.37 8.90 17.44
N ILE A 155 6.09 9.12 16.36
CA ILE A 155 5.62 8.97 14.99
C ILE A 155 6.19 7.67 14.47
N TYR A 156 5.32 6.81 13.94
CA TYR A 156 5.74 5.50 13.43
C TYR A 156 5.60 5.42 11.92
N ARG A 157 6.46 4.61 11.32
CA ARG A 157 6.28 4.11 9.95
C ARG A 157 6.59 2.63 9.88
N VAL A 158 5.98 1.95 8.93
CA VAL A 158 6.28 0.57 8.54
C VAL A 158 6.98 0.60 7.20
N VAL A 159 8.09 -0.12 7.10
CA VAL A 159 8.86 -0.31 5.87
C VAL A 159 8.80 -1.78 5.51
N ALA A 160 8.39 -2.10 4.30
CA ALA A 160 8.43 -3.43 3.71
C ALA A 160 9.70 -3.59 2.85
N PHE A 161 10.33 -4.77 2.82
CA PHE A 161 11.55 -5.05 2.05
C PHE A 161 11.71 -6.53 1.71
#